data_f7d7b361633f5b13e245ff0d27c94693
#
_entry.id   f7d7b361633f5b13e245ff0d27c94693
#
_cell.length_a   1.000
_cell.length_b   1.000
_cell.length_c   1.000
_cell.angle_alpha   90.00
_cell.angle_beta   90.00
_cell.angle_gamma   90.00
#
_symmetry.space_group_name_H-M   'P 1'
#
loop_
_entity.id
_entity.type
_entity.pdbx_description
1 polymer ?
#
loop_
_entity_poly.entity_id
_entity_poly.type
_entity_poly.pdbx_seq_one_letter_code
_entity_poly.pdbx_strand_id
1 'polypeptide(L)'
;MEEGKPSATAVISALVRAAHLLWDQPPKIFEDTLALQLSGCESEAALKVQMDRLEAEVARTTNPDFALAMRRSVTAAVVTRSRYLEDEVGQAVRRGVSQYIILGAGLDSFAYRRPELANFLHIFEVDHPATQE
;
A
#
# COMPACT_ATOMS: atom_id res chain seq x y z
N MET A 1 -1.92 -9.62 17.05
CA MET A 1 -1.94 -10.17 15.67
C MET A 1 -2.42 -11.59 15.77
N GLU A 2 -3.35 -12.02 14.93
CA GLU A 2 -3.70 -13.45 14.86
C GLU A 2 -2.52 -14.19 14.22
N GLU A 3 -2.16 -15.33 14.82
CA GLU A 3 -1.04 -16.15 14.37
C GLU A 3 -1.28 -16.62 12.93
N GLY A 4 -0.31 -16.43 12.03
CA GLY A 4 -0.41 -16.84 10.62
C GLY A 4 -1.22 -15.93 9.68
N LYS A 5 -1.58 -14.70 10.10
CA LYS A 5 -2.26 -13.74 9.22
C LYS A 5 -1.44 -12.47 9.03
N PRO A 6 -1.45 -11.88 7.82
CA PRO A 6 -0.84 -10.58 7.57
C PRO A 6 -1.40 -9.50 8.49
N SER A 7 -0.59 -8.49 8.76
CA SER A 7 -1.04 -7.31 9.51
C SER A 7 -2.26 -6.66 8.86
N ALA A 8 -3.31 -6.40 9.64
CA ALA A 8 -4.51 -5.68 9.13
C ALA A 8 -4.15 -4.32 8.50
N THR A 9 -3.17 -3.62 9.07
CA THR A 9 -2.68 -2.34 8.53
C THR A 9 -2.00 -2.53 7.17
N ALA A 10 -1.24 -3.61 6.98
CA ALA A 10 -0.62 -3.94 5.70
C ALA A 10 -1.69 -4.19 4.63
N VAL A 11 -2.72 -5.00 4.96
CA VAL A 11 -3.84 -5.28 4.05
C VAL A 11 -4.60 -4.00 3.69
N ILE A 12 -4.96 -3.17 4.68
CA ILE A 12 -5.64 -1.88 4.43
C ILE A 12 -4.79 -0.99 3.52
N SER A 13 -3.47 -0.93 3.74
CA SER A 13 -2.57 -0.14 2.89
C SER A 13 -2.57 -0.64 1.44
N ALA A 14 -2.61 -1.95 1.20
CA ALA A 14 -2.73 -2.51 -0.14
C ALA A 14 -4.11 -2.21 -0.77
N LEU A 15 -5.21 -2.38 0.00
CA LEU A 15 -6.57 -2.07 -0.46
C LEU A 15 -6.71 -0.62 -0.93
N VAL A 16 -6.20 0.35 -0.16
CA VAL A 16 -6.32 1.77 -0.54
C VAL A 16 -5.43 2.15 -1.73
N ARG A 17 -4.25 1.51 -1.90
CA ARG A 17 -3.43 1.69 -3.11
C ARG A 17 -4.12 1.13 -4.35
N ALA A 18 -4.75 -0.05 -4.23
CA ALA A 18 -5.54 -0.64 -5.32
C ALA A 18 -6.76 0.23 -5.67
N ALA A 19 -7.50 0.71 -4.68
CA ALA A 19 -8.64 1.60 -4.88
C ALA A 19 -8.22 2.91 -5.57
N HIS A 20 -7.11 3.52 -5.14
CA HIS A 20 -6.54 4.70 -5.80
C HIS A 20 -6.23 4.45 -7.28
N LEU A 21 -5.56 3.33 -7.57
CA LEU A 21 -5.20 3.00 -8.95
C LEU A 21 -6.43 2.81 -9.84
N LEU A 22 -7.47 2.14 -9.35
CA LEU A 22 -8.63 1.77 -10.14
C LEU A 22 -9.67 2.88 -10.24
N TRP A 23 -9.91 3.64 -9.15
CA TRP A 23 -11.09 4.50 -9.03
C TRP A 23 -10.81 6.00 -9.09
N ASP A 24 -9.60 6.44 -8.70
CA ASP A 24 -9.32 7.88 -8.74
C ASP A 24 -9.11 8.36 -10.18
N GLN A 25 -9.34 9.63 -10.43
CA GLN A 25 -9.14 10.24 -11.74
C GLN A 25 -7.64 10.49 -12.00
N PRO A 26 -7.19 10.39 -13.27
CA PRO A 26 -5.82 10.82 -13.62
C PRO A 26 -5.64 12.35 -13.46
N PRO A 27 -4.39 12.82 -13.23
CA PRO A 27 -3.18 12.00 -13.07
C PRO A 27 -3.13 11.27 -11.74
N LYS A 28 -2.69 10.01 -11.75
CA LYS A 28 -2.51 9.23 -10.52
C LYS A 28 -1.31 9.75 -9.72
N ILE A 29 -1.46 9.90 -8.42
CA ILE A 29 -0.35 10.26 -7.52
C ILE A 29 0.64 9.11 -7.44
N PHE A 30 0.12 7.88 -7.38
CA PHE A 30 0.90 6.66 -7.20
C PHE A 30 0.26 5.49 -7.96
N GLU A 31 1.05 4.76 -8.72
CA GLU A 31 0.59 3.63 -9.52
C GLU A 31 1.17 2.32 -8.99
N ASP A 32 0.40 1.60 -8.19
CA ASP A 32 0.76 0.28 -7.68
C ASP A 32 -0.07 -0.80 -8.38
N THR A 33 0.48 -1.35 -9.45
CA THR A 33 -0.17 -2.38 -10.25
C THR A 33 -0.29 -3.74 -9.55
N LEU A 34 0.44 -3.94 -8.45
CA LEU A 34 0.41 -5.17 -7.65
C LEU A 34 -0.52 -5.07 -6.45
N ALA A 35 -0.98 -3.86 -6.10
CA ALA A 35 -1.75 -3.63 -4.89
C ALA A 35 -3.02 -4.47 -4.79
N LEU A 36 -3.73 -4.69 -5.91
CA LEU A 36 -4.94 -5.52 -5.94
C LEU A 36 -4.63 -6.96 -5.54
N GLN A 37 -3.60 -7.56 -6.14
CA GLN A 37 -3.16 -8.91 -5.82
C GLN A 37 -2.67 -9.01 -4.38
N LEU A 38 -1.83 -8.09 -3.93
CA LEU A 38 -1.29 -8.05 -2.58
C LEU A 38 -2.37 -7.86 -1.50
N SER A 39 -3.47 -7.19 -1.83
CA SER A 39 -4.61 -7.05 -0.92
C SER A 39 -5.41 -8.34 -0.70
N GLY A 40 -5.12 -9.39 -1.49
CA GLY A 40 -5.89 -10.63 -1.51
C GLY A 40 -7.20 -10.54 -2.29
N CYS A 41 -7.42 -9.46 -3.05
CA CYS A 41 -8.60 -9.30 -3.89
C CYS A 41 -8.33 -9.83 -5.30
N GLU A 42 -9.17 -10.75 -5.77
CA GLU A 42 -9.07 -11.34 -7.11
C GLU A 42 -9.67 -10.45 -8.21
N SER A 43 -10.44 -9.42 -7.83
CA SER A 43 -11.13 -8.54 -8.76
C SER A 43 -11.47 -7.18 -8.15
N GLU A 44 -11.77 -6.20 -9.01
CA GLU A 44 -12.29 -4.91 -8.58
C GLU A 44 -13.60 -5.02 -7.79
N ALA A 45 -14.46 -5.98 -8.12
CA ALA A 45 -15.69 -6.24 -7.38
C ALA A 45 -15.38 -6.72 -5.94
N ALA A 46 -14.38 -7.61 -5.78
CA ALA A 46 -13.93 -8.06 -4.46
C ALA A 46 -13.32 -6.89 -3.66
N LEU A 47 -12.51 -6.05 -4.31
CA LEU A 47 -11.97 -4.84 -3.70
C LEU A 47 -13.09 -3.92 -3.18
N LYS A 48 -14.12 -3.69 -4.01
CA LYS A 48 -15.25 -2.86 -3.61
C LYS A 48 -15.93 -3.40 -2.35
N VAL A 49 -16.19 -4.68 -2.29
CA VAL A 49 -16.80 -5.33 -1.11
C VAL A 49 -15.95 -5.11 0.14
N GLN A 50 -14.62 -5.25 0.06
CA GLN A 50 -13.75 -5.04 1.20
C GLN A 50 -13.72 -3.57 1.62
N MET A 51 -13.65 -2.63 0.68
CA MET A 51 -13.65 -1.20 0.97
C MET A 51 -14.98 -0.74 1.59
N ASP A 52 -16.11 -1.21 1.06
CA ASP A 52 -17.45 -0.92 1.61
C ASP A 52 -17.59 -1.47 3.05
N ARG A 53 -17.02 -2.65 3.31
CA ARG A 53 -17.00 -3.26 4.66
C ARG A 53 -16.19 -2.43 5.65
N LEU A 54 -15.00 -1.98 5.28
CA LEU A 54 -14.16 -1.12 6.12
C LEU A 54 -14.86 0.20 6.43
N GLU A 55 -15.50 0.81 5.43
CA GLU A 55 -16.24 2.07 5.60
C GLU A 55 -17.46 1.88 6.52
N ALA A 56 -18.21 0.79 6.34
CA ALA A 56 -19.36 0.45 7.19
C ALA A 56 -18.93 0.20 8.66
N GLU A 57 -17.77 -0.42 8.88
CA GLU A 57 -17.22 -0.64 10.23
C GLU A 57 -16.96 0.69 10.95
N VAL A 58 -16.34 1.65 10.28
CA VAL A 58 -16.10 2.98 10.82
C VAL A 58 -17.43 3.72 11.05
N ALA A 59 -18.37 3.64 10.08
CA ALA A 59 -19.66 4.31 10.17
C ALA A 59 -20.52 3.82 11.34
N ARG A 60 -20.34 2.58 11.79
CA ARG A 60 -21.07 2.05 12.97
C ARG A 60 -20.74 2.77 14.27
N THR A 61 -19.52 3.26 14.41
CA THR A 61 -19.04 3.95 15.61
C THR A 61 -19.01 5.47 15.46
N THR A 62 -19.26 5.97 14.25
CA THR A 62 -19.26 7.38 13.90
C THR A 62 -20.52 7.76 13.12
N ASN A 63 -20.33 8.16 11.86
CA ASN A 63 -21.40 8.37 10.90
C ASN A 63 -20.85 8.15 9.45
N PRO A 64 -21.71 8.00 8.43
CA PRO A 64 -21.28 7.75 7.06
C PRO A 64 -20.39 8.84 6.46
N ASP A 65 -20.66 10.12 6.74
CA ASP A 65 -19.86 11.22 6.20
C ASP A 65 -18.44 11.22 6.76
N PHE A 66 -18.31 10.93 8.05
CA PHE A 66 -16.99 10.78 8.70
C PHE A 66 -16.24 9.56 8.15
N ALA A 67 -16.92 8.43 7.98
CA ALA A 67 -16.31 7.23 7.42
C ALA A 67 -15.76 7.48 6.01
N LEU A 68 -16.52 8.15 5.16
CA LEU A 68 -16.10 8.54 3.81
C LEU A 68 -14.90 9.51 3.85
N ALA A 69 -14.95 10.52 4.70
CA ALA A 69 -13.85 11.47 4.87
C ALA A 69 -12.58 10.78 5.37
N MET A 70 -12.71 9.87 6.33
CA MET A 70 -11.60 9.07 6.85
C MET A 70 -10.98 8.19 5.77
N ARG A 71 -11.79 7.49 4.98
CA ARG A 71 -11.31 6.70 3.84
C ARG A 71 -10.47 7.54 2.88
N ARG A 72 -10.99 8.71 2.49
CA ARG A 72 -10.27 9.63 1.59
C ARG A 72 -8.95 10.10 2.19
N SER A 73 -8.94 10.45 3.47
CA SER A 73 -7.74 10.90 4.18
C SER A 73 -6.69 9.79 4.28
N VAL A 74 -7.10 8.57 4.61
CA VAL A 74 -6.20 7.40 4.68
C VAL A 74 -5.63 7.09 3.29
N THR A 75 -6.46 7.09 2.25
CA THR A 75 -6.00 6.88 0.87
C THR A 75 -4.95 7.93 0.49
N ALA A 76 -5.27 9.22 0.67
CA ALA A 76 -4.35 10.31 0.37
C ALA A 76 -3.03 10.17 1.13
N ALA A 77 -3.07 9.87 2.42
CA ALA A 77 -1.88 9.70 3.25
C ALA A 77 -1.00 8.53 2.78
N VAL A 78 -1.61 7.38 2.47
CA VAL A 78 -0.88 6.19 2.00
C VAL A 78 -0.24 6.44 0.65
N VAL A 79 -0.98 6.92 -0.35
CA VAL A 79 -0.46 7.09 -1.72
C VAL A 79 0.58 8.21 -1.80
N THR A 80 0.37 9.32 -1.09
CA THR A 80 1.34 10.43 -1.06
C THR A 80 2.64 10.01 -0.39
N ARG A 81 2.56 9.29 0.74
CA ARG A 81 3.74 8.75 1.42
C ARG A 81 4.50 7.78 0.52
N SER A 82 3.80 6.86 -0.13
CA SER A 82 4.43 5.88 -1.02
C SER A 82 5.15 6.58 -2.18
N ARG A 83 4.50 7.55 -2.81
CA ARG A 83 5.09 8.34 -3.89
C ARG A 83 6.32 9.11 -3.42
N TYR A 84 6.22 9.82 -2.31
CA TYR A 84 7.32 10.58 -1.74
C TYR A 84 8.54 9.70 -1.44
N LEU A 85 8.31 8.54 -0.79
CA LEU A 85 9.39 7.61 -0.48
C LEU A 85 10.08 7.08 -1.73
N GLU A 86 9.34 6.73 -2.78
CA GLU A 86 9.95 6.27 -4.03
C GLU A 86 10.74 7.38 -4.75
N ASP A 87 10.26 8.60 -4.72
CA ASP A 87 10.99 9.75 -5.25
C ASP A 87 12.31 9.96 -4.48
N GLU A 88 12.30 9.85 -3.14
CA GLU A 88 13.48 9.96 -2.30
C GLU A 88 14.47 8.80 -2.51
N VAL A 89 13.97 7.57 -2.63
CA VAL A 89 14.83 6.41 -2.96
C VAL A 89 15.49 6.62 -4.33
N GLY A 90 14.74 7.06 -5.32
CA GLY A 90 15.28 7.36 -6.64
C GLY A 90 16.37 8.43 -6.60
N GLN A 91 16.24 9.47 -5.77
CA GLN A 91 17.26 10.48 -5.55
C GLN A 91 18.48 9.90 -4.81
N ALA A 92 18.26 9.05 -3.80
CA ALA A 92 19.31 8.42 -3.02
C ALA A 92 20.17 7.51 -3.91
N VAL A 93 19.56 6.71 -4.77
CA VAL A 93 20.27 5.86 -5.75
C VAL A 93 21.15 6.71 -6.68
N ARG A 94 20.64 7.84 -7.19
CA ARG A 94 21.45 8.78 -8.01
C ARG A 94 22.65 9.37 -7.25
N ARG A 95 22.58 9.44 -5.92
CA ARG A 95 23.70 9.86 -5.06
C ARG A 95 24.64 8.71 -4.65
N GLY A 96 24.41 7.49 -5.17
CA GLY A 96 25.26 6.33 -4.91
C GLY A 96 24.85 5.48 -3.71
N VAL A 97 23.65 5.68 -3.15
CA VAL A 97 23.12 4.77 -2.14
C VAL A 97 22.81 3.42 -2.78
N SER A 98 23.32 2.35 -2.21
CA SER A 98 23.22 0.98 -2.76
C SER A 98 22.46 0.01 -1.84
N GLN A 99 21.95 0.47 -0.70
CA GLN A 99 21.14 -0.36 0.22
C GLN A 99 19.89 0.40 0.65
N TYR A 100 18.75 -0.31 0.64
CA TYR A 100 17.46 0.20 1.10
C TYR A 100 16.86 -0.80 2.08
N ILE A 101 16.59 -0.37 3.30
CA ILE A 101 15.98 -1.20 4.33
C ILE A 101 14.57 -0.67 4.60
N ILE A 102 13.56 -1.52 4.40
CA ILE A 102 12.15 -1.21 4.63
C ILE A 102 11.76 -1.87 5.96
N LEU A 103 11.63 -1.08 7.01
CA LEU A 103 11.20 -1.56 8.32
C LEU A 103 9.66 -1.53 8.41
N GLY A 104 9.06 -2.66 8.79
CA GLY A 104 7.60 -2.80 8.76
C GLY A 104 7.10 -2.83 7.31
N ALA A 105 7.75 -3.61 6.45
CA ALA A 105 7.49 -3.65 5.01
C ALA A 105 6.03 -3.99 4.68
N GLY A 106 5.42 -4.85 5.47
CA GLY A 106 4.03 -5.24 5.26
C GLY A 106 3.84 -5.88 3.88
N LEU A 107 2.93 -5.32 3.12
CA LEU A 107 2.68 -5.67 1.73
C LEU A 107 3.21 -4.57 0.79
N ASP A 108 4.47 -4.16 1.01
CA ASP A 108 5.15 -3.23 0.12
C ASP A 108 5.39 -3.90 -1.25
N SER A 109 5.32 -3.12 -2.29
CA SER A 109 5.45 -3.60 -3.67
C SER A 109 6.66 -3.03 -4.41
N PHE A 110 7.47 -2.19 -3.73
CA PHE A 110 8.56 -1.44 -4.34
C PHE A 110 9.55 -2.35 -5.07
N ALA A 111 10.04 -3.38 -4.40
CA ALA A 111 11.04 -4.29 -4.96
C ALA A 111 10.55 -4.98 -6.26
N TYR A 112 9.27 -5.32 -6.30
CA TYR A 112 8.66 -6.02 -7.43
C TYR A 112 8.28 -5.09 -8.59
N ARG A 113 7.94 -3.82 -8.28
CA ARG A 113 7.58 -2.83 -9.31
C ARG A 113 8.77 -2.10 -9.90
N ARG A 114 9.93 -2.17 -9.25
CA ARG A 114 11.15 -1.47 -9.66
C ARG A 114 12.31 -2.43 -9.93
N PRO A 115 12.11 -3.47 -10.76
CA PRO A 115 13.15 -4.47 -11.04
C PRO A 115 14.41 -3.85 -11.71
N GLU A 116 14.27 -2.69 -12.38
CA GLU A 116 15.38 -1.98 -12.98
C GLU A 116 16.40 -1.46 -11.96
N LEU A 117 16.02 -1.34 -10.69
CA LEU A 117 16.92 -0.91 -9.62
C LEU A 117 17.74 -2.07 -9.03
N ALA A 118 17.40 -3.33 -9.31
CA ALA A 118 18.04 -4.51 -8.71
C ALA A 118 19.57 -4.59 -8.94
N ASN A 119 20.06 -3.97 -10.01
CA ASN A 119 21.50 -3.90 -10.29
C ASN A 119 22.24 -2.82 -9.48
N PHE A 120 21.52 -1.91 -8.85
CA PHE A 120 22.08 -0.74 -8.17
C PHE A 120 21.71 -0.68 -6.68
N LEU A 121 20.62 -1.34 -6.29
CA LEU A 121 20.04 -1.21 -4.96
C LEU A 121 19.71 -2.59 -4.39
N HIS A 122 20.34 -2.92 -3.26
CA HIS A 122 19.97 -4.10 -2.47
C HIS A 122 18.84 -3.69 -1.52
N ILE A 123 17.68 -4.35 -1.67
CA ILE A 123 16.49 -4.06 -0.88
C ILE A 123 16.34 -5.14 0.19
N PHE A 124 16.17 -4.70 1.43
CA PHE A 124 15.92 -5.56 2.59
C PHE A 124 14.54 -5.22 3.16
N GLU A 125 13.62 -6.15 3.09
CA GLU A 125 12.30 -6.05 3.72
C GLU A 125 12.35 -6.72 5.08
N VAL A 126 11.94 -6.00 6.12
CA VAL A 126 11.90 -6.48 7.50
C VAL A 126 10.51 -6.30 8.04
N ASP A 127 9.84 -7.41 8.35
CA ASP A 127 8.52 -7.43 8.99
C ASP A 127 8.34 -8.71 9.79
N HIS A 128 7.18 -8.84 10.43
CA HIS A 128 6.78 -10.07 11.11
C HIS A 128 6.63 -11.22 10.10
N PRO A 129 7.12 -12.44 10.39
CA PRO A 129 7.07 -13.57 9.45
C PRO A 129 5.70 -13.81 8.83
N ALA A 130 4.62 -13.75 9.61
CA ALA A 130 3.25 -13.94 9.12
C ALA A 130 2.78 -12.90 8.07
N THR A 131 3.54 -11.85 7.83
CA THR A 131 3.24 -10.82 6.81
C THR A 131 4.11 -11.00 5.57
N GLN A 132 5.23 -11.74 5.70
CA GLN A 132 6.21 -11.96 4.64
C GLN A 132 6.07 -13.32 3.94
N GLU A 133 5.27 -14.23 4.49
CA GLU A 133 4.92 -15.53 3.91
C GLU A 133 3.69 -15.41 2.99
#